data_e3b1fa35e874412d42a8ebc14cc2cc2e
#
_entry.id   e3b1fa35e874412d42a8ebc14cc2cc2e
#
_cell.length_a   1.000
_cell.length_b   1.000
_cell.length_c   1.000
_cell.angle_alpha   90.00
_cell.angle_beta   90.00
_cell.angle_gamma   90.00
#
_symmetry.space_group_name_H-M   'P 1'
#
loop_
_entity.id
_entity.type
_entity.pdbx_description
1 polymer ?
#
loop_
_entity_poly.entity_id
_entity_poly.type
_entity_poly.pdbx_seq_one_letter_code
_entity_poly.pdbx_strand_id
1 'polypeptide(L)'
;MQVQKSFKGETACGKLYLVATPIGNLDDMSLRMVNTLKEVDRIAAEDTRNTGMLLKHFGIESKQTSFHEHNAKERIPILLDMLQSGNDIAQVSDAGLPSISDPGHDLVQAALEAGITVVPIPGPSAGITALIASGLAPQPHIFYGFLPRKAGQQKEFFTSKKFYPETQIFYESPHRVRATLENMLAVYGDRQVVLVRELTKIHEEYQRGLISELLAYTAEHPPKGECLLIVAGAAEDAPHDISQEQILAEIDLLVEAGSKKNQAIKEVAKKYGRNKSELYAVYHENKD
;
A
#
# COMPACT_ATOMS: atom_id res chain seq x y z
N MET A 1 -7.70 21.73 14.37
CA MET A 1 -7.21 20.48 15.01
C MET A 1 -8.42 19.72 15.51
N GLN A 2 -8.57 18.46 15.15
CA GLN A 2 -9.67 17.58 15.61
C GLN A 2 -9.09 16.56 16.59
N VAL A 3 -9.77 16.34 17.73
CA VAL A 3 -9.39 15.35 18.75
C VAL A 3 -10.52 14.37 18.92
N GLN A 4 -10.26 13.09 18.64
CA GLN A 4 -11.21 12.01 18.82
C GLN A 4 -10.84 11.16 20.05
N LYS A 5 -11.83 10.81 20.85
CA LYS A 5 -11.69 9.90 21.99
C LYS A 5 -12.71 8.78 21.85
N SER A 6 -12.31 7.67 21.20
CA SER A 6 -13.21 6.56 20.85
C SER A 6 -13.80 5.82 22.07
N PHE A 7 -13.22 5.99 23.26
CA PHE A 7 -13.62 5.37 24.52
C PHE A 7 -14.56 6.25 25.37
N LYS A 8 -14.72 7.52 25.05
CA LYS A 8 -15.52 8.45 25.85
C LYS A 8 -16.87 8.74 25.21
N GLY A 9 -17.90 8.51 26.01
CA GLY A 9 -19.21 9.16 25.93
C GLY A 9 -20.19 8.50 24.97
N GLU A 10 -21.43 8.52 25.40
CA GLU A 10 -22.56 8.46 24.51
C GLU A 10 -22.52 9.71 23.66
N THR A 11 -22.11 9.58 22.42
CA THR A 11 -22.30 10.64 21.42
C THR A 11 -23.73 10.48 20.89
N ALA A 12 -24.39 11.59 20.55
CA ALA A 12 -25.69 11.54 19.89
C ALA A 12 -25.62 10.84 18.52
N CYS A 13 -24.41 10.71 17.96
CA CYS A 13 -24.13 10.01 16.72
C CYS A 13 -23.58 8.61 16.99
N GLY A 14 -23.86 7.67 16.10
CA GLY A 14 -23.20 6.37 16.04
C GLY A 14 -21.73 6.47 15.60
N LYS A 15 -21.05 5.33 15.54
CA LYS A 15 -19.63 5.21 15.19
C LYS A 15 -19.46 4.47 13.87
N LEU A 16 -18.47 4.88 13.10
CA LEU A 16 -18.03 4.16 11.93
C LEU A 16 -16.86 3.24 12.32
N TYR A 17 -17.05 1.93 12.22
CA TYR A 17 -16.03 0.93 12.47
C TYR A 17 -15.43 0.45 11.15
N LEU A 18 -14.10 0.50 11.02
CA LEU A 18 -13.37 -0.09 9.89
C LEU A 18 -12.94 -1.48 10.31
N VAL A 19 -13.60 -2.50 9.79
CA VAL A 19 -13.38 -3.89 10.20
C VAL A 19 -12.72 -4.65 9.06
N ALA A 20 -11.55 -5.22 9.35
CA ALA A 20 -10.88 -6.09 8.38
C ALA A 20 -11.67 -7.40 8.19
N THR A 21 -11.46 -8.02 7.04
CA THR A 21 -11.96 -9.37 6.72
C THR A 21 -10.79 -10.31 6.46
N PRO A 22 -10.99 -11.63 6.51
CA PRO A 22 -9.93 -12.60 6.21
C PRO A 22 -9.34 -12.40 4.80
N ILE A 23 -8.04 -12.66 4.66
CA ILE A 23 -7.33 -12.64 3.37
C ILE A 23 -7.13 -14.04 2.77
N GLY A 24 -7.83 -15.03 3.32
CA GLY A 24 -7.76 -16.41 2.84
C GLY A 24 -8.04 -17.48 3.91
N ASN A 25 -7.93 -17.13 5.19
CA ASN A 25 -8.16 -18.03 6.31
C ASN A 25 -9.19 -17.43 7.29
N LEU A 26 -10.31 -18.11 7.48
CA LEU A 26 -11.38 -17.64 8.37
C LEU A 26 -10.95 -17.55 9.86
N ASP A 27 -9.95 -18.34 10.27
CA ASP A 27 -9.42 -18.33 11.64
C ASP A 27 -8.62 -17.04 11.96
N ASP A 28 -8.30 -16.22 10.97
CA ASP A 28 -7.66 -14.92 11.17
C ASP A 28 -8.65 -13.84 11.69
N MET A 29 -9.92 -14.16 11.83
CA MET A 29 -10.90 -13.26 12.46
C MET A 29 -10.70 -13.16 13.96
N SER A 30 -10.37 -11.97 14.46
CA SER A 30 -10.30 -11.73 15.90
C SER A 30 -11.68 -11.70 16.55
N LEU A 31 -11.74 -12.03 17.84
CA LEU A 31 -12.98 -11.91 18.63
C LEU A 31 -13.57 -10.50 18.55
N ARG A 32 -12.73 -9.47 18.53
CA ARG A 32 -13.18 -8.08 18.43
C ARG A 32 -13.83 -7.79 17.07
N MET A 33 -13.28 -8.32 15.96
CA MET A 33 -13.89 -8.19 14.65
C MET A 33 -15.28 -8.82 14.62
N VAL A 34 -15.39 -10.06 15.09
CA VAL A 34 -16.66 -10.80 15.14
C VAL A 34 -17.69 -10.06 16.03
N ASN A 35 -17.29 -9.63 17.23
CA ASN A 35 -18.19 -8.92 18.14
C ASN A 35 -18.65 -7.58 17.55
N THR A 36 -17.72 -6.79 16.97
CA THR A 36 -18.09 -5.52 16.32
C THR A 36 -19.12 -5.76 15.21
N LEU A 37 -18.92 -6.77 14.34
CA LEU A 37 -19.87 -7.08 13.28
C LEU A 37 -21.23 -7.57 13.80
N LYS A 38 -21.30 -8.16 15.00
CA LYS A 38 -22.55 -8.55 15.66
C LYS A 38 -23.31 -7.38 16.27
N GLU A 39 -22.58 -6.38 16.76
CA GLU A 39 -23.12 -5.27 17.55
C GLU A 39 -23.59 -4.09 16.70
N VAL A 40 -23.03 -3.90 15.50
CA VAL A 40 -23.40 -2.77 14.64
C VAL A 40 -24.80 -2.92 14.02
N ASP A 41 -25.47 -1.79 13.81
CA ASP A 41 -26.79 -1.73 13.17
C ASP A 41 -26.76 -2.04 11.68
N ARG A 42 -25.61 -1.76 11.03
CA ARG A 42 -25.44 -1.94 9.59
C ARG A 42 -23.99 -2.28 9.23
N ILE A 43 -23.84 -3.16 8.25
CA ILE A 43 -22.54 -3.47 7.62
C ILE A 43 -22.55 -2.90 6.20
N ALA A 44 -21.68 -1.94 5.92
CA ALA A 44 -21.39 -1.43 4.59
C ALA A 44 -20.35 -2.36 3.93
N ALA A 45 -20.77 -3.20 3.00
CA ALA A 45 -19.99 -4.28 2.41
C ALA A 45 -19.68 -3.97 0.94
N GLU A 46 -18.44 -4.24 0.52
CA GLU A 46 -18.02 -4.11 -0.88
C GLU A 46 -18.81 -5.09 -1.77
N ASP A 47 -18.78 -6.38 -1.46
CA ASP A 47 -19.67 -7.39 -2.03
C ASP A 47 -20.49 -8.06 -0.91
N THR A 48 -21.80 -7.79 -0.89
CA THR A 48 -22.73 -8.33 0.12
C THR A 48 -22.85 -9.86 0.06
N ARG A 49 -22.49 -10.50 -1.08
CA ARG A 49 -22.52 -11.96 -1.23
C ARG A 49 -21.33 -12.59 -0.49
N ASN A 50 -20.14 -12.05 -0.71
CA ASN A 50 -18.91 -12.49 -0.05
C ASN A 50 -19.02 -12.25 1.46
N THR A 51 -19.38 -11.03 1.85
CA THR A 51 -19.61 -10.69 3.25
C THR A 51 -20.71 -11.56 3.86
N GLY A 52 -21.80 -11.85 3.14
CA GLY A 52 -22.89 -12.70 3.63
C GLY A 52 -22.45 -14.13 3.95
N MET A 53 -21.52 -14.69 3.18
CA MET A 53 -20.93 -16.01 3.49
C MET A 53 -20.10 -15.95 4.79
N LEU A 54 -19.30 -14.90 4.95
CA LEU A 54 -18.52 -14.66 6.17
C LEU A 54 -19.42 -14.53 7.39
N LEU A 55 -20.44 -13.68 7.32
CA LEU A 55 -21.39 -13.45 8.42
C LEU A 55 -22.13 -14.74 8.82
N LYS A 56 -22.57 -15.54 7.83
CA LYS A 56 -23.19 -16.83 8.06
C LYS A 56 -22.26 -17.79 8.81
N HIS A 57 -20.97 -17.83 8.44
CA HIS A 57 -19.99 -18.70 9.09
C HIS A 57 -19.86 -18.38 10.59
N PHE A 58 -19.85 -17.08 10.95
CA PHE A 58 -19.70 -16.62 12.34
C PHE A 58 -21.03 -16.43 13.09
N GLY A 59 -22.16 -16.80 12.49
CA GLY A 59 -23.48 -16.63 13.10
C GLY A 59 -23.82 -15.16 13.39
N ILE A 60 -23.54 -14.28 12.42
CA ILE A 60 -23.79 -12.83 12.50
C ILE A 60 -25.03 -12.50 11.67
N GLU A 61 -26.02 -11.85 12.27
CA GLU A 61 -27.32 -11.53 11.64
C GLU A 61 -27.47 -10.06 11.24
N SER A 62 -26.41 -9.25 11.41
CA SER A 62 -26.43 -7.82 11.11
C SER A 62 -26.79 -7.53 9.66
N LYS A 63 -27.60 -6.49 9.45
CA LYS A 63 -28.07 -6.10 8.11
C LYS A 63 -26.92 -5.56 7.27
N GLN A 64 -26.91 -5.88 5.99
CA GLN A 64 -25.89 -5.40 5.04
C GLN A 64 -26.44 -4.32 4.12
N THR A 65 -25.53 -3.48 3.63
CA THR A 65 -25.75 -2.51 2.55
C THR A 65 -24.55 -2.56 1.62
N SER A 66 -24.77 -2.66 0.32
CA SER A 66 -23.72 -2.60 -0.68
C SER A 66 -23.05 -1.23 -0.67
N PHE A 67 -21.70 -1.20 -0.59
CA PHE A 67 -20.88 0.00 -0.61
C PHE A 67 -19.57 -0.28 -1.37
N HIS A 68 -19.51 0.07 -2.64
CA HIS A 68 -18.38 -0.14 -3.54
C HIS A 68 -18.11 1.12 -4.40
N GLU A 69 -17.02 1.15 -5.14
CA GLU A 69 -16.57 2.32 -5.93
C GLU A 69 -17.67 2.91 -6.81
N HIS A 70 -18.49 2.07 -7.45
CA HIS A 70 -19.52 2.55 -8.38
C HIS A 70 -20.75 3.17 -7.72
N ASN A 71 -21.02 2.90 -6.42
CA ASN A 71 -22.16 3.44 -5.71
C ASN A 71 -21.82 4.37 -4.54
N ALA A 72 -20.53 4.59 -4.27
CA ALA A 72 -20.05 5.34 -3.12
C ALA A 72 -20.69 6.74 -3.01
N LYS A 73 -20.75 7.47 -4.13
CA LYS A 73 -21.35 8.84 -4.18
C LYS A 73 -22.80 8.88 -3.70
N GLU A 74 -23.59 7.86 -4.03
CA GLU A 74 -25.00 7.77 -3.62
C GLU A 74 -25.14 7.24 -2.18
N ARG A 75 -24.24 6.36 -1.77
CA ARG A 75 -24.33 5.67 -0.48
C ARG A 75 -23.76 6.47 0.68
N ILE A 76 -22.72 7.28 0.47
CA ILE A 76 -22.11 8.07 1.53
C ILE A 76 -23.12 8.95 2.25
N PRO A 77 -23.97 9.76 1.59
CA PRO A 77 -24.96 10.57 2.29
C PRO A 77 -25.94 9.74 3.15
N ILE A 78 -26.36 8.57 2.65
CA ILE A 78 -27.28 7.68 3.37
C ILE A 78 -26.62 7.10 4.63
N LEU A 79 -25.37 6.65 4.49
CA LEU A 79 -24.60 6.11 5.61
C LEU A 79 -24.29 7.18 6.67
N LEU A 80 -24.01 8.42 6.24
CA LEU A 80 -23.84 9.56 7.15
C LEU A 80 -25.10 9.89 7.93
N ASP A 81 -26.25 9.92 7.26
CA ASP A 81 -27.55 10.16 7.93
C ASP A 81 -27.84 9.09 8.99
N MET A 82 -27.57 7.82 8.68
CA MET A 82 -27.70 6.72 9.66
C MET A 82 -26.77 6.93 10.86
N LEU A 83 -25.48 7.27 10.63
CA LEU A 83 -24.51 7.52 11.68
C LEU A 83 -24.92 8.73 12.54
N GLN A 84 -25.39 9.82 11.93
CA GLN A 84 -25.89 11.01 12.63
C GLN A 84 -27.15 10.71 13.44
N SER A 85 -27.96 9.74 13.01
CA SER A 85 -29.14 9.26 13.73
C SER A 85 -28.83 8.29 14.85
N GLY A 86 -27.55 8.05 15.18
CA GLY A 86 -27.11 7.22 16.28
C GLY A 86 -26.87 5.75 15.94
N ASN A 87 -26.94 5.33 14.66
CA ASN A 87 -26.67 3.96 14.26
C ASN A 87 -25.16 3.72 14.14
N ASP A 88 -24.68 2.63 14.68
CA ASP A 88 -23.32 2.14 14.48
C ASP A 88 -23.19 1.41 13.14
N ILE A 89 -22.15 1.73 12.36
CA ILE A 89 -21.90 1.13 11.05
C ILE A 89 -20.51 0.52 11.01
N ALA A 90 -20.40 -0.73 10.54
CA ALA A 90 -19.13 -1.34 10.16
C ALA A 90 -18.94 -1.25 8.65
N GLN A 91 -17.78 -0.77 8.21
CA GLN A 91 -17.34 -0.90 6.83
C GLN A 91 -16.39 -2.09 6.71
N VAL A 92 -16.61 -2.94 5.70
CA VAL A 92 -15.77 -4.09 5.37
C VAL A 92 -15.45 -4.10 3.89
N SER A 93 -14.26 -4.57 3.52
CA SER A 93 -13.86 -4.93 2.15
C SER A 93 -14.00 -6.43 1.92
N ASP A 94 -13.82 -6.87 0.70
CA ASP A 94 -13.86 -8.29 0.35
C ASP A 94 -12.73 -9.08 1.02
N ALA A 95 -11.55 -8.46 1.17
CA ALA A 95 -10.40 -9.09 1.84
C ALA A 95 -9.48 -8.04 2.49
N GLY A 96 -9.11 -8.27 3.73
CA GLY A 96 -8.17 -7.43 4.49
C GLY A 96 -8.78 -6.16 5.06
N LEU A 97 -7.96 -5.13 5.23
CA LEU A 97 -8.34 -3.84 5.79
C LEU A 97 -9.07 -2.98 4.75
N PRO A 98 -10.27 -2.45 5.08
CA PRO A 98 -10.96 -1.51 4.21
C PRO A 98 -10.20 -0.19 4.08
N SER A 99 -10.50 0.59 3.06
CA SER A 99 -9.89 1.90 2.74
C SER A 99 -8.46 1.86 2.20
N ILE A 100 -7.93 0.67 1.88
CA ILE A 100 -6.58 0.53 1.28
C ILE A 100 -6.66 0.43 -0.25
N SER A 101 -7.60 -0.33 -0.77
CA SER A 101 -7.80 -0.53 -2.23
C SER A 101 -9.27 -0.51 -2.63
N ASP A 102 -10.11 0.11 -1.81
CA ASP A 102 -11.56 0.21 -1.93
C ASP A 102 -12.05 1.65 -1.59
N PRO A 103 -13.33 1.99 -1.81
CA PRO A 103 -13.87 3.34 -1.63
C PRO A 103 -14.01 3.79 -0.17
N GLY A 104 -13.53 3.03 0.78
CA GLY A 104 -13.66 3.31 2.21
C GLY A 104 -13.07 4.64 2.64
N HIS A 105 -12.04 5.09 1.97
CA HIS A 105 -11.39 6.37 2.25
C HIS A 105 -12.37 7.56 2.17
N ASP A 106 -13.21 7.60 1.15
CA ASP A 106 -14.19 8.68 0.96
C ASP A 106 -15.23 8.70 2.09
N LEU A 107 -15.69 7.53 2.54
CA LEU A 107 -16.63 7.43 3.67
C LEU A 107 -15.95 7.87 4.98
N VAL A 108 -14.70 7.50 5.20
CA VAL A 108 -13.91 7.93 6.37
C VAL A 108 -13.77 9.45 6.38
N GLN A 109 -13.39 10.07 5.26
CA GLN A 109 -13.29 11.52 5.16
C GLN A 109 -14.62 12.20 5.48
N ALA A 110 -15.69 11.77 4.85
CA ALA A 110 -17.02 12.33 5.05
C ALA A 110 -17.51 12.17 6.51
N ALA A 111 -17.23 11.03 7.16
CA ALA A 111 -17.56 10.80 8.56
C ALA A 111 -16.76 11.74 9.48
N LEU A 112 -15.46 11.93 9.25
CA LEU A 112 -14.61 12.84 10.02
C LEU A 112 -15.04 14.30 9.85
N GLU A 113 -15.40 14.73 8.65
CA GLU A 113 -15.93 16.07 8.37
C GLU A 113 -17.26 16.31 9.10
N ALA A 114 -18.10 15.27 9.21
CA ALA A 114 -19.35 15.31 9.96
C ALA A 114 -19.16 15.17 11.50
N GLY A 115 -17.93 15.09 12.00
CA GLY A 115 -17.62 14.93 13.43
C GLY A 115 -17.94 13.54 13.99
N ILE A 116 -18.15 12.54 13.15
CA ILE A 116 -18.44 11.17 13.52
C ILE A 116 -17.15 10.46 13.96
N THR A 117 -17.24 9.67 15.02
CA THR A 117 -16.11 8.87 15.52
C THR A 117 -15.84 7.69 14.60
N VAL A 118 -14.59 7.60 14.08
CA VAL A 118 -14.11 6.49 13.25
C VAL A 118 -13.21 5.59 14.06
N VAL A 119 -13.53 4.30 14.15
CA VAL A 119 -12.83 3.32 15.00
C VAL A 119 -12.20 2.22 14.13
N PRO A 120 -10.88 2.15 14.01
CA PRO A 120 -10.23 1.04 13.32
C PRO A 120 -10.22 -0.22 14.20
N ILE A 121 -10.57 -1.35 13.60
CA ILE A 121 -10.45 -2.66 14.21
C ILE A 121 -9.25 -3.37 13.56
N PRO A 122 -8.16 -3.64 14.32
CA PRO A 122 -7.00 -4.33 13.77
C PRO A 122 -7.36 -5.71 13.20
N GLY A 123 -6.73 -6.07 12.08
CA GLY A 123 -6.98 -7.35 11.44
C GLY A 123 -6.02 -7.66 10.31
N PRO A 124 -6.31 -8.68 9.50
CA PRO A 124 -5.44 -9.16 8.43
C PRO A 124 -5.04 -8.07 7.42
N SER A 125 -3.75 -8.08 7.03
CA SER A 125 -3.19 -7.19 6.01
C SER A 125 -2.14 -7.96 5.21
N ALA A 126 -2.41 -8.27 3.96
CA ALA A 126 -1.55 -9.13 3.16
C ALA A 126 -0.13 -8.58 3.01
N GLY A 127 0.03 -7.27 2.77
CA GLY A 127 1.35 -6.66 2.58
C GLY A 127 2.25 -6.81 3.80
N ILE A 128 1.74 -6.48 4.99
CA ILE A 128 2.52 -6.55 6.24
C ILE A 128 2.74 -8.00 6.69
N THR A 129 1.70 -8.84 6.58
CA THR A 129 1.82 -10.26 6.90
C THR A 129 2.87 -10.96 6.04
N ALA A 130 2.89 -10.68 4.74
CA ALA A 130 3.91 -11.20 3.85
C ALA A 130 5.31 -10.65 4.17
N LEU A 131 5.44 -9.37 4.48
CA LEU A 131 6.71 -8.72 4.77
C LEU A 131 7.44 -9.34 5.96
N ILE A 132 6.74 -9.58 7.06
CA ILE A 132 7.36 -10.11 8.30
C ILE A 132 7.93 -11.53 8.12
N ALA A 133 7.45 -12.28 7.13
CA ALA A 133 7.95 -13.61 6.78
C ALA A 133 8.82 -13.62 5.52
N SER A 134 9.04 -12.48 4.86
CA SER A 134 9.80 -12.41 3.60
C SER A 134 11.29 -12.70 3.75
N GLY A 135 11.88 -12.29 4.88
CA GLY A 135 13.32 -12.27 5.11
C GLY A 135 14.02 -11.00 4.62
N LEU A 136 13.27 -10.07 3.99
CA LEU A 136 13.78 -8.75 3.63
C LEU A 136 13.64 -7.77 4.81
N ALA A 137 14.34 -6.64 4.76
CA ALA A 137 14.28 -5.62 5.79
C ALA A 137 12.83 -5.14 6.00
N PRO A 138 12.25 -5.31 7.21
CA PRO A 138 10.85 -4.93 7.42
C PRO A 138 10.66 -3.43 7.60
N GLN A 139 11.74 -2.68 7.87
CA GLN A 139 11.72 -1.24 8.11
C GLN A 139 12.98 -0.55 7.53
N PRO A 140 12.82 0.61 6.89
CA PRO A 140 11.56 1.15 6.40
C PRO A 140 11.00 0.36 5.20
N HIS A 141 9.69 0.43 4.97
CA HIS A 141 9.06 -0.18 3.80
C HIS A 141 8.01 0.74 3.20
N ILE A 142 7.69 0.53 1.92
CA ILE A 142 6.65 1.26 1.20
C ILE A 142 5.70 0.25 0.55
N PHE A 143 4.41 0.40 0.83
CA PHE A 143 3.35 -0.35 0.17
C PHE A 143 2.77 0.48 -0.98
N TYR A 144 2.82 -0.04 -2.19
CA TYR A 144 2.34 0.63 -3.40
C TYR A 144 1.01 0.08 -3.94
N GLY A 145 0.56 -1.08 -3.44
CA GLY A 145 -0.62 -1.75 -3.99
C GLY A 145 -0.38 -2.29 -5.40
N PHE A 146 -1.38 -2.18 -6.27
CA PHE A 146 -1.31 -2.71 -7.63
C PHE A 146 -0.49 -1.81 -8.57
N LEU A 147 0.36 -2.45 -9.36
CA LEU A 147 1.19 -1.79 -10.36
C LEU A 147 0.37 -1.38 -11.62
N PRO A 148 0.81 -0.35 -12.34
CA PRO A 148 0.23 0.02 -13.63
C PRO A 148 0.17 -1.19 -14.58
N ARG A 149 -0.88 -1.25 -15.44
CA ARG A 149 -1.06 -2.38 -16.35
C ARG A 149 -0.12 -2.33 -17.57
N LYS A 150 0.23 -1.14 -18.05
CA LYS A 150 1.06 -0.94 -19.24
C LYS A 150 2.54 -1.02 -18.88
N ALA A 151 3.31 -1.83 -19.62
CA ALA A 151 4.75 -2.04 -19.38
C ALA A 151 5.56 -0.72 -19.35
N GLY A 152 5.27 0.22 -20.24
CA GLY A 152 5.93 1.54 -20.25
C GLY A 152 5.70 2.32 -18.95
N GLN A 153 4.47 2.42 -18.50
CA GLN A 153 4.11 3.08 -17.23
C GLN A 153 4.72 2.36 -16.02
N GLN A 154 4.79 1.03 -16.07
CA GLN A 154 5.42 0.24 -15.01
C GLN A 154 6.92 0.49 -14.93
N LYS A 155 7.63 0.56 -16.09
CA LYS A 155 9.07 0.89 -16.15
C LYS A 155 9.33 2.32 -15.67
N GLU A 156 8.49 3.27 -16.06
CA GLU A 156 8.59 4.66 -15.60
C GLU A 156 8.40 4.73 -14.07
N PHE A 157 7.39 4.03 -13.53
CA PHE A 157 7.19 3.91 -12.10
C PHE A 157 8.44 3.35 -11.40
N PHE A 158 9.00 2.23 -11.87
CA PHE A 158 10.20 1.64 -11.29
C PHE A 158 11.41 2.57 -11.41
N THR A 159 11.57 3.27 -12.53
CA THR A 159 12.66 4.26 -12.71
C THR A 159 12.60 5.33 -11.61
N SER A 160 11.41 5.85 -11.29
CA SER A 160 11.23 6.84 -10.23
C SER A 160 11.50 6.31 -8.82
N LYS A 161 11.54 4.98 -8.62
CA LYS A 161 11.74 4.31 -7.33
C LYS A 161 13.04 3.51 -7.25
N LYS A 162 13.86 3.57 -8.31
CA LYS A 162 15.06 2.76 -8.45
C LYS A 162 16.02 2.87 -7.26
N PHE A 163 16.17 4.06 -6.71
CA PHE A 163 17.13 4.35 -5.64
C PHE A 163 16.53 4.41 -4.24
N TYR A 164 15.27 4.02 -4.09
CA TYR A 164 14.63 4.00 -2.78
C TYR A 164 15.25 2.89 -1.91
N PRO A 165 15.78 3.22 -0.71
CA PRO A 165 16.39 2.24 0.17
C PRO A 165 15.37 1.36 0.90
N GLU A 166 14.09 1.73 0.86
CA GLU A 166 13.02 1.03 1.52
C GLU A 166 12.65 -0.26 0.79
N THR A 167 12.27 -1.29 1.53
CA THR A 167 11.62 -2.48 0.99
C THR A 167 10.28 -2.08 0.35
N GLN A 168 10.02 -2.55 -0.87
CA GLN A 168 8.86 -2.18 -1.66
C GLN A 168 7.90 -3.35 -1.79
N ILE A 169 6.61 -3.12 -1.56
CA ILE A 169 5.56 -4.15 -1.55
C ILE A 169 4.54 -3.83 -2.64
N PHE A 170 4.25 -4.81 -3.49
CA PHE A 170 3.32 -4.69 -4.62
C PHE A 170 2.31 -5.84 -4.62
N TYR A 171 1.07 -5.57 -4.94
CA TYR A 171 0.10 -6.58 -5.35
C TYR A 171 0.22 -6.83 -6.85
N GLU A 172 0.14 -8.10 -7.25
CA GLU A 172 0.21 -8.43 -8.67
C GLU A 172 -0.67 -9.64 -9.02
N SER A 173 -1.24 -9.59 -10.21
CA SER A 173 -1.97 -10.73 -10.76
C SER A 173 -1.00 -11.85 -11.15
N PRO A 174 -1.33 -13.14 -10.92
CA PRO A 174 -0.46 -14.26 -11.28
C PRO A 174 -0.08 -14.26 -12.77
N HIS A 175 -0.99 -13.82 -13.63
CA HIS A 175 -0.74 -13.73 -15.09
C HIS A 175 0.25 -12.63 -15.48
N ARG A 176 0.54 -11.68 -14.58
CA ARG A 176 1.40 -10.53 -14.83
C ARG A 176 2.75 -10.62 -14.12
N VAL A 177 2.86 -11.50 -13.11
CA VAL A 177 4.08 -11.63 -12.28
C VAL A 177 5.34 -11.70 -13.14
N ARG A 178 5.37 -12.55 -14.18
CA ARG A 178 6.54 -12.72 -15.04
C ARG A 178 6.92 -11.41 -15.75
N ALA A 179 5.96 -10.77 -16.43
CA ALA A 179 6.21 -9.51 -17.14
C ALA A 179 6.64 -8.38 -16.18
N THR A 180 6.10 -8.38 -14.96
CA THR A 180 6.48 -7.45 -13.90
C THR A 180 7.91 -7.68 -13.44
N LEU A 181 8.34 -8.93 -13.22
CA LEU A 181 9.73 -9.28 -12.89
C LEU A 181 10.70 -8.90 -14.03
N GLU A 182 10.33 -9.11 -15.30
CA GLU A 182 11.12 -8.67 -16.47
C GLU A 182 11.33 -7.14 -16.46
N ASN A 183 10.26 -6.37 -16.19
CA ASN A 183 10.36 -4.92 -16.09
C ASN A 183 11.17 -4.46 -14.86
N MET A 184 11.04 -5.16 -13.72
CA MET A 184 11.86 -4.89 -12.53
C MET A 184 13.34 -5.15 -12.80
N LEU A 185 13.69 -6.29 -13.40
CA LEU A 185 15.07 -6.64 -13.74
C LEU A 185 15.70 -5.58 -14.64
N ALA A 186 14.96 -5.14 -15.67
CA ALA A 186 15.44 -4.14 -16.63
C ALA A 186 15.74 -2.77 -15.98
N VAL A 187 15.03 -2.40 -14.90
CA VAL A 187 15.15 -1.07 -14.27
C VAL A 187 15.92 -1.12 -12.97
N TYR A 188 15.57 -2.02 -12.07
CA TYR A 188 16.19 -2.14 -10.74
C TYR A 188 17.53 -2.89 -10.75
N GLY A 189 17.78 -3.66 -11.83
CA GLY A 189 18.84 -4.68 -11.81
C GLY A 189 18.41 -5.91 -11.01
N ASP A 190 19.36 -6.80 -10.76
CA ASP A 190 19.10 -8.09 -10.12
C ASP A 190 19.12 -7.97 -8.59
N ARG A 191 17.99 -7.60 -8.03
CA ARG A 191 17.79 -7.44 -6.58
C ARG A 191 17.15 -8.66 -5.95
N GLN A 192 17.27 -8.77 -4.63
CA GLN A 192 16.50 -9.71 -3.85
C GLN A 192 15.01 -9.39 -3.95
N VAL A 193 14.24 -10.41 -4.24
CA VAL A 193 12.78 -10.32 -4.36
C VAL A 193 12.14 -11.56 -3.74
N VAL A 194 10.94 -11.39 -3.22
CA VAL A 194 10.11 -12.47 -2.72
C VAL A 194 8.77 -12.43 -3.43
N LEU A 195 8.42 -13.51 -4.11
CA LEU A 195 7.07 -13.75 -4.59
C LEU A 195 6.33 -14.55 -3.52
N VAL A 196 5.24 -13.99 -3.02
CA VAL A 196 4.33 -14.66 -2.08
C VAL A 196 3.02 -14.94 -2.80
N ARG A 197 2.52 -16.13 -2.65
CA ARG A 197 1.22 -16.51 -3.24
C ARG A 197 0.35 -17.24 -2.24
N GLU A 198 -0.98 -17.11 -2.41
CA GLU A 198 -1.99 -17.79 -1.61
C GLU A 198 -1.76 -17.66 -0.09
N LEU A 199 -1.34 -16.46 0.34
CA LEU A 199 -1.04 -16.13 1.74
C LEU A 199 -2.20 -16.52 2.66
N THR A 200 -1.91 -17.16 3.79
CA THR A 200 -2.83 -17.72 4.79
C THR A 200 -3.64 -18.94 4.34
N LYS A 201 -3.62 -19.29 3.04
CA LYS A 201 -4.37 -20.43 2.49
C LYS A 201 -3.55 -21.71 2.54
N ILE A 202 -4.19 -22.85 2.26
CA ILE A 202 -3.54 -24.17 2.28
C ILE A 202 -2.35 -24.31 1.31
N HIS A 203 -2.30 -23.46 0.29
CA HIS A 203 -1.23 -23.43 -0.72
C HIS A 203 -0.33 -22.20 -0.56
N GLU A 204 -0.21 -21.67 0.66
CA GLU A 204 0.71 -20.57 0.95
C GLU A 204 2.13 -20.94 0.54
N GLU A 205 2.76 -20.04 -0.21
CA GLU A 205 4.12 -20.26 -0.70
C GLU A 205 4.91 -18.96 -0.78
N TYR A 206 6.17 -19.03 -0.35
CA TYR A 206 7.16 -17.96 -0.47
C TYR A 206 8.32 -18.42 -1.36
N GLN A 207 8.51 -17.76 -2.47
CA GLN A 207 9.64 -17.96 -3.39
C GLN A 207 10.60 -16.79 -3.21
N ARG A 208 11.82 -17.06 -2.72
CA ARG A 208 12.84 -16.05 -2.36
C ARG A 208 14.06 -16.23 -3.22
N GLY A 209 14.60 -15.14 -3.75
CA GLY A 209 15.82 -15.16 -4.57
C GLY A 209 16.07 -13.84 -5.26
N LEU A 210 16.97 -13.85 -6.22
CA LEU A 210 17.18 -12.74 -7.13
C LEU A 210 16.04 -12.65 -8.17
N ILE A 211 15.80 -11.49 -8.71
CA ILE A 211 14.76 -11.30 -9.74
C ILE A 211 14.99 -12.25 -10.93
N SER A 212 16.25 -12.44 -11.36
CA SER A 212 16.60 -13.37 -12.43
C SER A 212 16.29 -14.82 -12.11
N GLU A 213 16.49 -15.24 -10.86
CA GLU A 213 16.18 -16.59 -10.40
C GLU A 213 14.67 -16.85 -10.39
N LEU A 214 13.88 -15.88 -9.89
CA LEU A 214 12.43 -15.98 -9.90
C LEU A 214 11.87 -15.96 -11.33
N LEU A 215 12.47 -15.21 -12.24
CA LEU A 215 12.10 -15.23 -13.65
C LEU A 215 12.29 -16.61 -14.28
N ALA A 216 13.42 -17.27 -14.01
CA ALA A 216 13.71 -18.61 -14.47
C ALA A 216 12.70 -19.61 -13.87
N TYR A 217 12.49 -19.55 -12.55
CA TYR A 217 11.57 -20.46 -11.86
C TYR A 217 10.12 -20.32 -12.32
N THR A 218 9.61 -19.09 -12.45
CA THR A 218 8.22 -18.82 -12.87
C THR A 218 7.96 -19.12 -14.35
N ALA A 219 9.00 -19.28 -15.17
CA ALA A 219 8.88 -19.76 -16.54
C ALA A 219 8.44 -21.24 -16.60
N GLU A 220 9.00 -22.06 -15.72
CA GLU A 220 8.68 -23.49 -15.61
C GLU A 220 7.47 -23.75 -14.69
N HIS A 221 7.27 -22.86 -13.71
CA HIS A 221 6.23 -22.97 -12.68
C HIS A 221 5.38 -21.69 -12.63
N PRO A 222 4.47 -21.48 -13.60
CA PRO A 222 3.62 -20.28 -13.61
C PRO A 222 2.81 -20.13 -12.32
N PRO A 223 2.87 -18.98 -11.65
CA PRO A 223 2.14 -18.76 -10.40
C PRO A 223 0.64 -18.80 -10.61
N LYS A 224 -0.08 -19.27 -9.58
CA LYS A 224 -1.55 -19.33 -9.54
C LYS A 224 -2.06 -18.71 -8.26
N GLY A 225 -3.31 -18.26 -8.29
CA GLY A 225 -3.96 -17.64 -7.14
C GLY A 225 -3.56 -16.17 -6.94
N GLU A 226 -3.66 -15.68 -5.74
CA GLU A 226 -3.34 -14.30 -5.39
C GLU A 226 -1.84 -14.17 -5.09
N CYS A 227 -1.22 -13.14 -5.68
CA CYS A 227 0.21 -12.93 -5.61
C CYS A 227 0.55 -11.53 -5.10
N LEU A 228 1.67 -11.44 -4.38
CA LEU A 228 2.33 -10.19 -4.06
C LEU A 228 3.85 -10.32 -4.23
N LEU A 229 4.49 -9.22 -4.55
CA LEU A 229 5.94 -9.11 -4.71
C LEU A 229 6.50 -8.18 -3.63
N ILE A 230 7.57 -8.62 -2.98
CA ILE A 230 8.33 -7.80 -2.03
C ILE A 230 9.75 -7.69 -2.57
N VAL A 231 10.22 -6.47 -2.82
CA VAL A 231 11.53 -6.22 -3.42
C VAL A 231 12.40 -5.46 -2.43
N ALA A 232 13.64 -5.90 -2.28
CA ALA A 232 14.61 -5.18 -1.47
C ALA A 232 14.83 -3.76 -1.98
N GLY A 233 15.05 -2.83 -1.08
CA GLY A 233 15.47 -1.48 -1.40
C GLY A 233 16.80 -1.45 -2.16
N ALA A 234 17.18 -0.31 -2.67
CA ALA A 234 18.50 -0.10 -3.24
C ALA A 234 19.57 -0.29 -2.14
N ALA A 235 20.69 -0.92 -2.49
CA ALA A 235 21.84 -0.96 -1.59
C ALA A 235 22.36 0.46 -1.34
N GLU A 236 22.88 0.73 -0.13
CA GLU A 236 23.46 2.06 0.21
C GLU A 236 24.59 2.46 -0.74
N ASP A 237 25.34 1.47 -1.26
CA ASP A 237 26.44 1.66 -2.20
C ASP A 237 26.01 1.52 -3.66
N ALA A 238 24.70 1.45 -3.96
CA ALA A 238 24.26 1.44 -5.35
C ALA A 238 24.73 2.73 -6.02
N PRO A 239 25.59 2.68 -7.07
CA PRO A 239 26.00 3.89 -7.74
C PRO A 239 24.72 4.60 -8.21
N HIS A 240 24.52 5.78 -7.70
CA HIS A 240 23.50 6.66 -8.26
C HIS A 240 23.95 6.96 -9.69
N ASP A 241 23.47 6.14 -10.63
CA ASP A 241 23.68 6.34 -12.06
C ASP A 241 22.85 7.53 -12.55
N ILE A 242 22.98 8.62 -11.78
CA ILE A 242 22.42 9.91 -12.16
C ILE A 242 23.46 10.52 -13.07
N SER A 243 23.04 10.83 -14.29
CA SER A 243 23.91 11.50 -15.23
C SER A 243 24.40 12.81 -14.63
N GLN A 244 25.62 13.19 -14.98
CA GLN A 244 26.19 14.46 -14.57
C GLN A 244 25.26 15.63 -14.90
N GLU A 245 24.57 15.55 -16.05
CA GLU A 245 23.57 16.54 -16.47
C GLU A 245 22.37 16.65 -15.52
N GLN A 246 21.87 15.54 -15.02
CA GLN A 246 20.76 15.53 -14.03
C GLN A 246 21.19 16.11 -12.69
N ILE A 247 22.43 15.84 -12.27
CA ILE A 247 23.00 16.43 -11.04
C ILE A 247 23.13 17.95 -11.17
N LEU A 248 23.61 18.41 -12.32
CA LEU A 248 23.76 19.84 -12.61
C LEU A 248 22.41 20.54 -12.70
N ALA A 249 21.43 19.92 -13.35
CA ALA A 249 20.05 20.44 -13.43
C ALA A 249 19.40 20.58 -12.04
N GLU A 250 19.64 19.65 -11.11
CA GLU A 250 19.12 19.76 -9.74
C GLU A 250 19.80 20.88 -8.95
N ILE A 251 21.10 21.11 -9.16
CA ILE A 251 21.79 22.27 -8.56
C ILE A 251 21.17 23.57 -9.08
N ASP A 252 20.89 23.65 -10.38
CA ASP A 252 20.27 24.84 -11.00
C ASP A 252 18.88 25.08 -10.41
N LEU A 253 18.03 24.06 -10.27
CA LEU A 253 16.71 24.17 -9.65
C LEU A 253 16.79 24.72 -8.20
N LEU A 254 17.75 24.25 -7.41
CA LEU A 254 17.94 24.76 -6.04
C LEU A 254 18.43 26.21 -6.02
N VAL A 255 19.27 26.59 -6.97
CA VAL A 255 19.75 27.97 -7.09
C VAL A 255 18.62 28.88 -7.56
N GLU A 256 17.80 28.48 -8.50
CA GLU A 256 16.61 29.20 -8.96
C GLU A 256 15.56 29.34 -7.84
N ALA A 257 15.46 28.35 -6.94
CA ALA A 257 14.62 28.39 -5.73
C ALA A 257 15.21 29.29 -4.63
N GLY A 258 16.33 29.98 -4.86
CA GLY A 258 16.92 30.96 -3.95
C GLY A 258 18.06 30.43 -3.06
N SER A 259 18.52 29.19 -3.24
CA SER A 259 19.67 28.66 -2.50
C SER A 259 20.98 29.27 -3.03
N LYS A 260 21.93 29.55 -2.12
CA LYS A 260 23.29 29.95 -2.55
C LYS A 260 23.97 28.79 -3.29
N LYS A 261 24.65 29.06 -4.41
CA LYS A 261 25.33 28.03 -5.25
C LYS A 261 26.12 26.99 -4.43
N ASN A 262 27.00 27.47 -3.55
CA ASN A 262 27.81 26.60 -2.69
C ASN A 262 27.00 25.70 -1.74
N GLN A 263 25.81 26.14 -1.34
CA GLN A 263 24.91 25.40 -0.49
C GLN A 263 24.15 24.36 -1.30
N ALA A 264 23.66 24.71 -2.48
CA ALA A 264 23.01 23.78 -3.42
C ALA A 264 23.98 22.66 -3.83
N ILE A 265 25.22 22.98 -4.22
CA ILE A 265 26.26 22.01 -4.54
C ILE A 265 26.55 21.07 -3.36
N LYS A 266 26.63 21.60 -2.12
CA LYS A 266 26.87 20.79 -0.91
C LYS A 266 25.70 19.85 -0.63
N GLU A 267 24.49 20.30 -0.82
CA GLU A 267 23.26 19.53 -0.59
C GLU A 267 23.14 18.40 -1.62
N VAL A 268 23.32 18.70 -2.89
CA VAL A 268 23.28 17.72 -4.00
C VAL A 268 24.45 16.74 -3.87
N ALA A 269 25.66 17.19 -3.56
CA ALA A 269 26.82 16.31 -3.33
C ALA A 269 26.54 15.31 -2.18
N LYS A 270 25.96 15.78 -1.08
CA LYS A 270 25.57 14.92 0.06
C LYS A 270 24.46 13.94 -0.34
N LYS A 271 23.45 14.41 -1.07
CA LYS A 271 22.32 13.58 -1.52
C LYS A 271 22.76 12.42 -2.42
N TYR A 272 23.75 12.65 -3.29
CA TYR A 272 24.22 11.66 -4.26
C TYR A 272 25.57 11.01 -3.92
N GLY A 273 26.08 11.20 -2.70
CA GLY A 273 27.35 10.63 -2.26
C GLY A 273 28.56 11.07 -3.10
N ARG A 274 28.49 12.23 -3.77
CA ARG A 274 29.56 12.74 -4.64
C ARG A 274 30.53 13.65 -3.86
N ASN A 275 31.76 13.70 -4.33
CA ASN A 275 32.75 14.64 -3.78
C ASN A 275 32.34 16.08 -4.11
N LYS A 276 32.19 16.91 -3.06
CA LYS A 276 31.77 18.32 -3.21
C LYS A 276 32.72 19.11 -4.11
N SER A 277 34.04 18.89 -3.98
CA SER A 277 35.04 19.66 -4.74
C SER A 277 35.03 19.31 -6.20
N GLU A 278 34.84 18.00 -6.54
CA GLU A 278 34.70 17.56 -7.92
C GLU A 278 33.41 18.10 -8.54
N LEU A 279 32.29 18.04 -7.81
CA LEU A 279 31.03 18.53 -8.31
C LEU A 279 31.04 20.06 -8.50
N TYR A 280 31.78 20.76 -7.65
CA TYR A 280 32.00 22.22 -7.78
C TYR A 280 32.75 22.55 -9.06
N ALA A 281 33.87 21.85 -9.36
CA ALA A 281 34.65 22.02 -10.58
C ALA A 281 33.80 21.81 -11.82
N VAL A 282 33.09 20.67 -11.88
CA VAL A 282 32.22 20.33 -12.99
C VAL A 282 31.08 21.33 -13.21
N TYR A 283 30.47 21.83 -12.12
CA TYR A 283 29.41 22.83 -12.23
C TYR A 283 29.90 24.18 -12.79
N HIS A 284 31.12 24.57 -12.50
CA HIS A 284 31.71 25.81 -13.04
C HIS A 284 32.19 25.64 -14.48
N GLU A 285 32.77 24.48 -14.83
CA GLU A 285 33.22 24.20 -16.24
C GLU A 285 32.07 24.18 -17.24
N ASN A 286 30.85 23.83 -16.81
CA ASN A 286 29.68 23.79 -17.72
C ASN A 286 28.92 25.13 -17.83
N LYS A 287 29.36 26.20 -17.11
CA LYS A 287 28.69 27.52 -17.15
C LYS A 287 29.61 28.65 -17.67
N ASP A 288 30.85 28.36 -17.98
CA ASP A 288 31.75 29.23 -18.73
C ASP A 288 31.75 28.84 -20.23
#